data_d39bfa289df747f9bc371c3cbfddd045
#
_entry.id   d39bfa289df747f9bc371c3cbfddd045
#
_cell.length_a   1.000
_cell.length_b   1.000
_cell.length_c   1.000
_cell.angle_alpha   90.00
_cell.angle_beta   90.00
_cell.angle_gamma   90.00
#
_symmetry.space_group_name_H-M   'P 1'
#
loop_
_entity.id
_entity.type
_entity.pdbx_description
1 polymer ?
#
loop_
_entity_poly.entity_id
_entity_poly.type
_entity_poly.pdbx_seq_one_letter_code
_entity_poly.pdbx_strand_id
1 'polypeptide(L)'
;MKKFFIVALCVAGMMSSCSDIDDNIANDAKSSILLTQQEYASIVPDSQLEMTQDEIVDMVSKFSTTGNSTRAIAANPTIVKKFSLSSYSNGKQIPLYEVSLNEGDDAGYAIVSGDERVPGVIAYVEHGSLNDTLTNKGAAMMLKEAQRSLISKVKAADVVIDSLRASAKAKYCCPVKHKRA
;
A
#
# COMPACT_ATOMS: atom_id res chain seq x y z
N MET A 1 35.85 47.47 15.90
CA MET A 1 36.87 46.43 15.61
C MET A 1 36.18 45.28 14.89
N LYS A 2 36.52 45.12 13.61
CA LYS A 2 35.94 44.14 12.67
C LYS A 2 36.61 42.79 12.90
N LYS A 3 35.83 41.72 13.02
CA LYS A 3 36.36 40.36 12.85
C LYS A 3 35.48 39.60 11.86
N PHE A 4 35.98 39.50 10.65
CA PHE A 4 35.47 38.60 9.60
C PHE A 4 35.82 37.17 9.98
N PHE A 5 34.81 36.29 10.01
CA PHE A 5 35.02 34.86 10.02
C PHE A 5 34.72 34.31 8.62
N ILE A 6 35.78 33.87 8.00
CA ILE A 6 35.76 33.13 6.72
C ILE A 6 35.36 31.72 7.06
N VAL A 7 34.18 31.28 6.55
CA VAL A 7 33.77 29.87 6.57
C VAL A 7 34.27 29.21 5.29
N ALA A 8 35.29 28.38 5.45
CA ALA A 8 35.81 27.55 4.37
C ALA A 8 34.83 26.41 4.06
N LEU A 9 34.33 26.38 2.84
CA LEU A 9 33.47 25.34 2.27
C LEU A 9 34.32 24.14 1.88
N CYS A 10 34.32 23.07 2.69
CA CYS A 10 34.91 21.79 2.30
C CYS A 10 33.90 20.97 1.49
N VAL A 11 34.08 20.96 0.19
CA VAL A 11 33.43 20.02 -0.71
C VAL A 11 34.21 18.70 -0.63
N ALA A 12 33.68 17.75 0.13
CA ALA A 12 34.17 16.37 0.11
C ALA A 12 33.40 15.57 -0.95
N GLY A 13 34.11 15.27 -2.04
CA GLY A 13 33.63 14.39 -3.09
C GLY A 13 33.45 12.97 -2.56
N MET A 14 32.24 12.43 -2.69
CA MET A 14 31.99 11.01 -2.45
C MET A 14 32.36 10.22 -3.71
N MET A 15 33.52 9.60 -3.67
CA MET A 15 33.90 8.54 -4.59
C MET A 15 33.00 7.33 -4.31
N SER A 16 32.18 6.97 -5.28
CA SER A 16 31.46 5.70 -5.27
C SER A 16 32.47 4.56 -5.38
N SER A 17 32.68 3.85 -4.30
CA SER A 17 33.42 2.60 -4.30
C SER A 17 32.51 1.51 -4.85
N CYS A 18 32.80 1.03 -6.06
CA CYS A 18 32.37 -0.30 -6.48
C CYS A 18 33.18 -1.30 -5.64
N SER A 19 32.52 -2.00 -4.74
CA SER A 19 33.10 -3.13 -4.05
C SER A 19 33.05 -4.35 -4.94
N ASP A 20 34.23 -4.95 -5.13
CA ASP A 20 34.44 -6.24 -5.78
C ASP A 20 33.54 -7.32 -5.15
N ILE A 21 32.94 -8.12 -6.02
CA ILE A 21 32.19 -9.31 -5.63
C ILE A 21 33.23 -10.40 -5.31
N ASP A 22 33.43 -10.67 -4.04
CA ASP A 22 34.18 -11.83 -3.61
C ASP A 22 33.36 -13.11 -3.87
N ASP A 23 33.84 -13.94 -4.77
CA ASP A 23 33.38 -15.30 -5.05
C ASP A 23 33.69 -16.24 -3.86
N ASN A 24 32.88 -16.19 -2.81
CA ASN A 24 32.85 -17.22 -1.77
C ASN A 24 31.42 -17.34 -1.22
N ILE A 25 30.53 -17.99 -2.00
CA ILE A 25 29.23 -18.36 -1.48
C ILE A 25 28.97 -19.85 -1.69
N ALA A 26 29.46 -20.63 -0.73
CA ALA A 26 28.80 -21.85 -0.31
C ALA A 26 28.07 -21.53 0.98
N ASN A 27 26.83 -21.06 0.92
CA ASN A 27 25.81 -21.21 1.96
C ASN A 27 24.48 -20.67 1.44
N ASP A 28 23.46 -21.52 1.48
CA ASP A 28 22.04 -21.29 1.20
C ASP A 28 21.46 -20.01 1.84
N ALA A 29 21.75 -18.85 1.29
CA ALA A 29 20.93 -17.70 1.49
C ALA A 29 19.82 -17.76 0.43
N LYS A 30 18.61 -18.22 0.79
CA LYS A 30 17.40 -17.91 0.04
C LYS A 30 17.39 -16.41 -0.19
N SER A 31 17.78 -15.93 -1.36
CA SER A 31 17.63 -14.54 -1.75
C SER A 31 16.12 -14.30 -1.82
N SER A 32 15.56 -13.69 -0.78
CA SER A 32 14.18 -13.24 -0.80
C SER A 32 14.09 -12.12 -1.84
N ILE A 33 13.44 -12.39 -2.95
CA ILE A 33 13.14 -11.36 -3.94
C ILE A 33 12.09 -10.45 -3.32
N LEU A 34 12.48 -9.22 -2.97
CA LEU A 34 11.56 -8.20 -2.50
C LEU A 34 10.85 -7.59 -3.72
N LEU A 35 9.60 -7.98 -3.91
CA LEU A 35 8.73 -7.41 -4.94
C LEU A 35 8.08 -6.13 -4.41
N THR A 36 7.95 -5.13 -5.27
CA THR A 36 7.05 -4.01 -4.99
C THR A 36 5.59 -4.47 -5.04
N GLN A 37 4.68 -3.70 -4.45
CA GLN A 37 3.25 -4.02 -4.43
C GLN A 37 2.69 -4.22 -5.85
N GLN A 38 3.11 -3.39 -6.80
CA GLN A 38 2.68 -3.48 -8.20
C GLN A 38 3.27 -4.70 -8.92
N GLU A 39 4.52 -5.05 -8.64
CA GLU A 39 5.14 -6.27 -9.18
C GLU A 39 4.43 -7.52 -8.64
N TYR A 40 4.16 -7.58 -7.34
CA TYR A 40 3.36 -8.64 -6.75
C TYR A 40 1.99 -8.76 -7.44
N ALA A 41 1.23 -7.66 -7.52
CA ALA A 41 -0.08 -7.63 -8.15
C ALA A 41 -0.04 -7.94 -9.66
N SER A 42 1.11 -7.80 -10.32
CA SER A 42 1.25 -8.16 -11.74
C SER A 42 1.35 -9.66 -12.00
N ILE A 43 1.82 -10.44 -11.04
CA ILE A 43 1.99 -11.89 -11.14
C ILE A 43 0.83 -12.69 -10.53
N VAL A 44 0.07 -12.06 -9.62
CA VAL A 44 -1.08 -12.68 -8.96
C VAL A 44 -2.33 -12.52 -9.83
N PRO A 45 -3.20 -13.55 -9.94
CA PRO A 45 -4.49 -13.42 -10.60
C PRO A 45 -5.37 -12.36 -9.94
N ASP A 46 -6.16 -11.65 -10.74
CA ASP A 46 -7.06 -10.59 -10.23
C ASP A 46 -8.03 -11.08 -9.13
N SER A 47 -8.38 -12.37 -9.15
CA SER A 47 -9.22 -13.01 -8.12
C SER A 47 -8.55 -13.20 -6.77
N GLN A 48 -7.23 -13.02 -6.68
CA GLN A 48 -6.42 -13.18 -5.48
C GLN A 48 -5.84 -11.84 -4.99
N LEU A 49 -6.31 -10.73 -5.54
CA LEU A 49 -5.89 -9.38 -5.14
C LEU A 49 -6.67 -8.85 -3.93
N GLU A 50 -7.34 -9.71 -3.20
CA GLU A 50 -8.01 -9.35 -1.95
C GLU A 50 -7.19 -9.83 -0.75
N MET A 51 -6.89 -8.91 0.16
CA MET A 51 -6.19 -9.19 1.41
C MET A 51 -6.99 -10.12 2.32
N THR A 52 -6.29 -10.91 3.10
CA THR A 52 -6.91 -11.74 4.14
C THR A 52 -7.40 -10.90 5.31
N GLN A 53 -8.33 -11.46 6.10
CA GLN A 53 -8.85 -10.79 7.29
C GLN A 53 -7.76 -10.48 8.32
N ASP A 54 -6.80 -11.40 8.49
CA ASP A 54 -5.68 -11.23 9.42
C ASP A 54 -4.76 -10.07 8.99
N GLU A 55 -4.48 -9.92 7.70
CA GLU A 55 -3.69 -8.80 7.16
C GLU A 55 -4.38 -7.46 7.35
N ILE A 56 -5.72 -7.41 7.22
CA ILE A 56 -6.51 -6.20 7.44
C ILE A 56 -6.46 -5.79 8.92
N VAL A 57 -6.64 -6.74 9.84
CA VAL A 57 -6.57 -6.49 11.29
C VAL A 57 -5.16 -6.05 11.69
N ASP A 58 -4.13 -6.71 11.20
CA ASP A 58 -2.72 -6.37 11.43
C ASP A 58 -2.39 -4.96 10.90
N MET A 59 -2.91 -4.60 9.73
CA MET A 59 -2.76 -3.26 9.16
C MET A 59 -3.35 -2.17 10.07
N VAL A 60 -4.54 -2.37 10.61
CA VAL A 60 -5.17 -1.41 11.55
C VAL A 60 -4.36 -1.31 12.84
N SER A 61 -3.91 -2.43 13.38
CA SER A 61 -3.07 -2.47 14.59
C SER A 61 -1.77 -1.70 14.39
N LYS A 62 -1.07 -1.96 13.29
CA LYS A 62 0.16 -1.24 12.92
C LYS A 62 -0.09 0.24 12.69
N PHE A 63 -1.18 0.60 12.01
CA PHE A 63 -1.54 1.99 11.76
C PHE A 63 -1.78 2.76 13.06
N SER A 64 -2.44 2.15 14.05
CA SER A 64 -2.71 2.78 15.35
C SER A 64 -1.43 2.99 16.19
N THR A 65 -0.41 2.14 16.01
CA THR A 65 0.83 2.18 16.80
C THR A 65 2.00 2.86 16.10
N THR A 66 1.86 3.18 14.79
CA THR A 66 2.97 3.74 14.00
C THR A 66 3.23 5.21 14.33
N GLY A 67 4.47 5.52 14.65
CA GLY A 67 4.98 6.87 14.92
C GLY A 67 4.63 7.39 16.30
N ASN A 68 4.92 8.69 16.55
CA ASN A 68 4.50 9.42 17.76
C ASN A 68 3.01 9.81 17.66
N SER A 69 2.17 8.83 17.36
CA SER A 69 0.76 9.05 17.14
C SER A 69 0.05 9.33 18.45
N THR A 70 -0.74 10.40 18.48
CA THR A 70 -1.71 10.68 19.56
C THR A 70 -3.03 9.92 19.33
N ARG A 71 -3.09 9.06 18.31
CA ARG A 71 -4.29 8.27 18.00
C ARG A 71 -4.57 7.25 19.09
N ALA A 72 -5.84 7.00 19.33
CA ALA A 72 -6.25 5.90 20.19
C ALA A 72 -5.74 4.57 19.61
N ILE A 73 -5.15 3.73 20.47
CA ILE A 73 -4.63 2.42 20.07
C ILE A 73 -5.82 1.48 19.86
N ALA A 74 -5.84 0.80 18.71
CA ALA A 74 -6.78 -0.29 18.47
C ALA A 74 -6.36 -1.50 19.31
N ALA A 75 -7.02 -1.70 20.43
CA ALA A 75 -6.66 -2.77 21.37
C ALA A 75 -7.12 -4.14 20.88
N ASN A 76 -8.34 -4.22 20.31
CA ASN A 76 -8.95 -5.45 19.79
C ASN A 76 -9.65 -5.18 18.46
N PRO A 77 -8.91 -4.89 17.37
CA PRO A 77 -9.54 -4.58 16.10
C PRO A 77 -10.26 -5.81 15.53
N THR A 78 -11.53 -5.64 15.20
CA THR A 78 -12.38 -6.71 14.66
C THR A 78 -13.10 -6.24 13.41
N ILE A 79 -13.18 -7.09 12.39
CA ILE A 79 -13.92 -6.78 11.17
C ILE A 79 -15.41 -6.86 11.45
N VAL A 80 -16.09 -5.73 11.28
CA VAL A 80 -17.54 -5.62 11.48
C VAL A 80 -18.28 -5.90 10.19
N LYS A 81 -17.79 -5.35 9.07
CA LYS A 81 -18.50 -5.41 7.80
C LYS A 81 -17.53 -5.34 6.63
N LYS A 82 -17.87 -6.08 5.56
CA LYS A 82 -17.27 -5.96 4.23
C LYS A 82 -18.25 -5.27 3.29
N PHE A 83 -17.76 -4.34 2.50
CA PHE A 83 -18.50 -3.72 1.40
C PHE A 83 -17.57 -3.49 0.21
N SER A 84 -18.11 -3.02 -0.91
CA SER A 84 -17.32 -2.87 -2.14
C SER A 84 -17.60 -1.54 -2.80
N LEU A 85 -16.56 -0.94 -3.36
CA LEU A 85 -16.68 0.18 -4.27
C LEU A 85 -16.57 -0.30 -5.70
N SER A 86 -17.47 0.16 -6.57
CA SER A 86 -17.37 -0.11 -7.99
C SER A 86 -16.29 0.77 -8.62
N SER A 87 -15.29 0.16 -9.22
CA SER A 87 -14.33 0.87 -10.08
C SER A 87 -15.00 1.22 -11.41
N TYR A 88 -14.90 2.48 -11.83
CA TYR A 88 -15.54 2.98 -13.06
C TYR A 88 -15.02 2.34 -14.36
N SER A 89 -13.90 1.65 -14.33
CA SER A 89 -13.21 1.29 -15.58
C SER A 89 -13.31 -0.15 -16.03
N ASN A 90 -13.78 -1.11 -15.25
CA ASN A 90 -13.88 -2.49 -15.75
C ASN A 90 -14.86 -3.36 -14.93
N GLY A 91 -15.77 -2.74 -14.16
CA GLY A 91 -16.67 -3.49 -13.28
C GLY A 91 -15.95 -4.20 -12.10
N LYS A 92 -14.64 -3.99 -11.96
CA LYS A 92 -13.87 -4.54 -10.84
C LYS A 92 -14.34 -3.90 -9.53
N GLN A 93 -14.56 -4.75 -8.54
CA GLN A 93 -14.93 -4.33 -7.20
C GLN A 93 -13.66 -4.09 -6.38
N ILE A 94 -13.66 -3.01 -5.60
CA ILE A 94 -12.61 -2.72 -4.63
C ILE A 94 -13.16 -3.10 -3.25
N PRO A 95 -12.64 -4.15 -2.60
CA PRO A 95 -13.11 -4.57 -1.29
C PRO A 95 -12.73 -3.55 -0.23
N LEU A 96 -13.69 -3.17 0.59
CA LEU A 96 -13.51 -2.32 1.75
C LEU A 96 -13.98 -3.04 3.01
N TYR A 97 -13.31 -2.77 4.10
CA TYR A 97 -13.61 -3.35 5.39
C TYR A 97 -13.83 -2.26 6.43
N GLU A 98 -14.92 -2.37 7.17
CA GLU A 98 -15.13 -1.64 8.40
C GLU A 98 -14.59 -2.48 9.55
N VAL A 99 -13.64 -1.92 10.27
CA VAL A 99 -12.97 -2.55 11.41
C VAL A 99 -13.27 -1.73 12.65
N SER A 100 -13.89 -2.35 13.66
CA SER A 100 -14.04 -1.75 14.99
C SER A 100 -12.68 -1.72 15.67
N LEU A 101 -12.32 -0.62 16.32
CA LEU A 101 -11.01 -0.49 16.99
C LEU A 101 -11.01 -1.13 18.39
N ASN A 102 -12.16 -1.10 19.05
CA ASN A 102 -12.33 -1.59 20.41
C ASN A 102 -13.73 -2.19 20.57
N GLU A 103 -14.06 -2.64 21.78
CA GLU A 103 -15.38 -3.10 22.14
C GLU A 103 -16.25 -1.95 22.71
N GLY A 104 -17.55 -2.03 22.53
CA GLY A 104 -18.54 -1.10 23.08
C GLY A 104 -19.09 -0.09 22.08
N ASP A 105 -20.00 0.77 22.55
CA ASP A 105 -20.78 1.70 21.69
C ASP A 105 -19.95 2.87 21.14
N ASP A 106 -18.87 3.24 21.81
CA ASP A 106 -17.93 4.30 21.40
C ASP A 106 -16.58 3.71 20.96
N ALA A 107 -16.62 2.55 20.34
CA ALA A 107 -15.45 1.76 20.00
C ALA A 107 -14.49 2.44 19.01
N GLY A 108 -14.98 3.40 18.23
CA GLY A 108 -14.29 3.91 17.09
C GLY A 108 -14.21 2.89 15.93
N TYR A 109 -13.77 3.34 14.76
CA TYR A 109 -13.69 2.44 13.62
C TYR A 109 -12.60 2.87 12.62
N ALA A 110 -12.14 1.93 11.81
CA ALA A 110 -11.33 2.18 10.64
C ALA A 110 -12.03 1.68 9.37
N ILE A 111 -11.85 2.39 8.26
CA ILE A 111 -12.19 1.90 6.92
C ILE A 111 -10.90 1.56 6.21
N VAL A 112 -10.78 0.32 5.76
CA VAL A 112 -9.55 -0.23 5.18
C VAL A 112 -9.82 -0.69 3.75
N SER A 113 -8.90 -0.37 2.85
CA SER A 113 -8.84 -1.00 1.53
C SER A 113 -8.23 -2.38 1.68
N GLY A 114 -8.99 -3.42 1.33
CA GLY A 114 -8.50 -4.79 1.24
C GLY A 114 -8.02 -5.16 -0.15
N ASP A 115 -7.74 -4.18 -1.00
CA ASP A 115 -7.24 -4.40 -2.35
C ASP A 115 -5.71 -4.37 -2.36
N GLU A 116 -5.09 -5.48 -2.72
CA GLU A 116 -3.64 -5.64 -2.80
C GLU A 116 -2.94 -4.64 -3.73
N ARG A 117 -3.66 -4.06 -4.69
CA ARG A 117 -3.11 -3.01 -5.57
C ARG A 117 -2.86 -1.72 -4.82
N VAL A 118 -3.72 -1.39 -3.84
CA VAL A 118 -3.67 -0.18 -3.03
C VAL A 118 -4.15 -0.48 -1.62
N PRO A 119 -3.40 -1.26 -0.84
CA PRO A 119 -3.74 -1.55 0.55
C PRO A 119 -3.59 -0.29 1.40
N GLY A 120 -4.44 -0.12 2.39
CA GLY A 120 -4.28 0.98 3.34
C GLY A 120 -5.51 1.37 4.12
N VAL A 121 -5.28 2.07 5.23
CA VAL A 121 -6.33 2.67 6.04
C VAL A 121 -6.80 3.96 5.37
N ILE A 122 -8.08 4.03 5.02
CA ILE A 122 -8.71 5.14 4.30
C ILE A 122 -9.24 6.19 5.28
N ALA A 123 -9.84 5.71 6.37
CA ALA A 123 -10.36 6.53 7.44
C ALA A 123 -10.09 5.86 8.79
N TYR A 124 -9.82 6.66 9.80
CA TYR A 124 -9.61 6.22 11.17
C TYR A 124 -10.29 7.20 12.10
N VAL A 125 -11.27 6.71 12.85
CA VAL A 125 -12.11 7.51 13.75
C VAL A 125 -12.04 6.89 15.15
N GLU A 126 -11.53 7.64 16.09
CA GLU A 126 -11.21 7.13 17.44
C GLU A 126 -12.46 6.85 18.28
N HIS A 127 -13.56 7.56 18.02
CA HIS A 127 -14.80 7.49 18.76
C HIS A 127 -16.01 7.44 17.83
N GLY A 128 -17.06 6.77 18.26
CA GLY A 128 -18.33 6.65 17.53
C GLY A 128 -18.34 5.52 16.51
N SER A 129 -19.31 5.57 15.60
CA SER A 129 -19.58 4.53 14.62
C SER A 129 -19.59 5.08 13.20
N LEU A 130 -19.53 4.18 12.20
CA LEU A 130 -19.70 4.56 10.80
C LEU A 130 -21.06 5.21 10.53
N ASN A 131 -22.12 4.77 11.24
CA ASN A 131 -23.45 5.36 11.08
C ASN A 131 -23.47 6.83 11.52
N ASP A 132 -22.79 7.18 12.62
CA ASP A 132 -22.67 8.57 13.08
C ASP A 132 -21.95 9.42 12.06
N THR A 133 -20.89 8.89 11.44
CA THR A 133 -20.17 9.57 10.35
C THR A 133 -21.07 9.80 9.14
N LEU A 134 -21.89 8.81 8.75
CA LEU A 134 -22.77 8.94 7.60
C LEU A 134 -23.89 9.95 7.83
N THR A 135 -24.35 10.14 9.08
CA THR A 135 -25.34 11.17 9.44
C THR A 135 -24.77 12.57 9.48
N ASN A 136 -23.46 12.72 9.75
CA ASN A 136 -22.75 13.98 9.71
C ASN A 136 -22.35 14.32 8.25
N LYS A 137 -22.98 15.33 7.68
CA LYS A 137 -22.77 15.72 6.27
C LYS A 137 -21.31 16.01 5.93
N GLY A 138 -20.56 16.66 6.83
CA GLY A 138 -19.15 16.97 6.62
C GLY A 138 -18.28 15.72 6.61
N ALA A 139 -18.44 14.85 7.58
CA ALA A 139 -17.71 13.60 7.68
C ALA A 139 -18.05 12.65 6.52
N ALA A 140 -19.32 12.56 6.14
CA ALA A 140 -19.75 11.77 4.99
C ALA A 140 -19.13 12.27 3.69
N MET A 141 -18.99 13.59 3.52
CA MET A 141 -18.35 14.20 2.35
C MET A 141 -16.85 13.85 2.31
N MET A 142 -16.15 13.93 3.44
CA MET A 142 -14.74 13.55 3.54
C MET A 142 -14.52 12.07 3.21
N LEU A 143 -15.36 11.19 3.74
CA LEU A 143 -15.29 9.76 3.44
C LEU A 143 -15.51 9.49 1.95
N LYS A 144 -16.50 10.16 1.34
CA LYS A 144 -16.76 10.05 -0.10
C LYS A 144 -15.57 10.50 -0.94
N GLU A 145 -14.87 11.54 -0.53
CA GLU A 145 -13.68 12.04 -1.26
C GLU A 145 -12.50 11.08 -1.09
N ALA A 146 -12.32 10.50 0.10
CA ALA A 146 -11.32 9.46 0.35
C ALA A 146 -11.57 8.22 -0.53
N GLN A 147 -12.83 7.80 -0.69
CA GLN A 147 -13.22 6.71 -1.59
C GLN A 147 -12.93 7.04 -3.07
N ARG A 148 -13.19 8.27 -3.51
CA ARG A 148 -12.84 8.72 -4.88
C ARG A 148 -11.32 8.68 -5.12
N SER A 149 -10.56 9.15 -4.14
CA SER A 149 -9.10 9.09 -4.18
C SER A 149 -8.61 7.65 -4.30
N LEU A 150 -9.18 6.71 -3.54
CA LEU A 150 -8.86 5.29 -3.64
C LEU A 150 -9.14 4.74 -5.04
N ILE A 151 -10.32 5.01 -5.61
CA ILE A 151 -10.67 4.60 -6.97
C ILE A 151 -9.64 5.13 -7.99
N SER A 152 -9.20 6.37 -7.83
CA SER A 152 -8.18 6.96 -8.70
C SER A 152 -6.82 6.27 -8.58
N LYS A 153 -6.41 5.94 -7.34
CA LYS A 153 -5.15 5.19 -7.07
C LYS A 153 -5.19 3.79 -7.64
N VAL A 154 -6.32 3.07 -7.50
CA VAL A 154 -6.49 1.74 -8.08
C VAL A 154 -6.41 1.79 -9.60
N LYS A 155 -7.01 2.78 -10.26
CA LYS A 155 -6.87 2.97 -11.70
C LYS A 155 -5.42 3.20 -12.13
N ALA A 156 -4.69 4.03 -11.39
CA ALA A 156 -3.29 4.28 -11.67
C ALA A 156 -2.45 2.99 -11.48
N ALA A 157 -2.72 2.22 -10.44
CA ALA A 157 -2.07 0.93 -10.20
C ALA A 157 -2.37 -0.07 -11.34
N ASP A 158 -3.63 -0.17 -11.81
CA ASP A 158 -4.00 -1.03 -12.93
C ASP A 158 -3.18 -0.74 -14.19
N VAL A 159 -2.98 0.54 -14.53
CA VAL A 159 -2.15 0.94 -15.69
C VAL A 159 -0.71 0.42 -15.57
N VAL A 160 -0.11 0.53 -14.37
CA VAL A 160 1.24 0.02 -14.11
C VAL A 160 1.29 -1.49 -14.20
N ILE A 161 0.32 -2.19 -13.57
CA ILE A 161 0.21 -3.65 -13.57
C ILE A 161 0.06 -4.19 -14.99
N ASP A 162 -0.81 -3.58 -15.80
CA ASP A 162 -1.03 -3.98 -17.19
C ASP A 162 0.24 -3.78 -18.03
N SER A 163 0.97 -2.69 -17.79
CA SER A 163 2.27 -2.46 -18.43
C SER A 163 3.32 -3.51 -18.07
N LEU A 164 3.40 -3.89 -16.78
CA LEU A 164 4.30 -4.94 -16.30
C LEU A 164 3.94 -6.30 -16.92
N ARG A 165 2.65 -6.65 -16.94
CA ARG A 165 2.14 -7.90 -17.58
C ARG A 165 2.44 -7.94 -19.07
N ALA A 166 2.24 -6.83 -19.79
CA ALA A 166 2.54 -6.73 -21.21
C ALA A 166 4.04 -6.89 -21.49
N SER A 167 4.90 -6.25 -20.69
CA SER A 167 6.35 -6.34 -20.79
C SER A 167 6.86 -7.76 -20.53
N ALA A 168 6.33 -8.43 -19.51
CA ALA A 168 6.65 -9.82 -19.21
C ALA A 168 6.24 -10.73 -20.37
N LYS A 169 5.02 -10.55 -20.91
CA LYS A 169 4.52 -11.32 -22.05
C LYS A 169 5.39 -11.13 -23.30
N ALA A 170 5.80 -9.89 -23.59
CA ALA A 170 6.67 -9.59 -24.73
C ALA A 170 8.05 -10.27 -24.60
N LYS A 171 8.61 -10.29 -23.37
CA LYS A 171 9.92 -10.91 -23.09
C LYS A 171 9.91 -12.44 -23.26
N TYR A 172 8.81 -13.10 -22.87
CA TYR A 172 8.75 -14.57 -22.86
C TYR A 172 7.99 -15.19 -24.05
N CYS A 173 7.18 -14.39 -24.77
CA CYS A 173 6.40 -14.87 -25.90
C CYS A 173 6.94 -14.47 -27.28
N CYS A 174 8.10 -13.80 -27.36
CA CYS A 174 8.73 -13.55 -28.65
C CYS A 174 9.29 -14.87 -29.20
N PRO A 175 8.80 -15.38 -30.36
CA PRO A 175 9.42 -16.52 -31.00
C PRO A 175 10.83 -16.12 -31.40
N VAL A 176 11.80 -16.89 -30.94
CA VAL A 176 13.19 -16.77 -31.37
C VAL A 176 13.18 -16.95 -32.89
N LYS A 177 13.38 -15.86 -33.64
CA LYS A 177 13.56 -15.96 -35.10
C LYS A 177 14.89 -16.69 -35.32
N HIS A 178 14.83 -18.01 -35.48
CA HIS A 178 15.96 -18.74 -36.02
C HIS A 178 16.28 -18.17 -37.40
N LYS A 179 17.35 -17.39 -37.51
CA LYS A 179 17.99 -17.11 -38.81
C LYS A 179 18.41 -18.48 -39.35
N ARG A 180 17.72 -18.96 -40.37
CA ARG A 180 18.25 -20.03 -41.21
C ARG A 180 19.47 -19.47 -41.93
N ALA A 181 20.61 -20.10 -41.73
CA ALA A 181 21.82 -19.87 -42.48
C ALA A 181 21.65 -20.40 -43.92
#